data_ecaf35f941642d4248f0dafa9904d730
#
_entry.id   ecaf35f941642d4248f0dafa9904d730
#
_cell.length_a   1.000
_cell.length_b   1.000
_cell.length_c   1.000
_cell.angle_alpha   90.00
_cell.angle_beta   90.00
_cell.angle_gamma   90.00
#
_symmetry.space_group_name_H-M   'P 1'
#
loop_
_entity.id
_entity.type
_entity.pdbx_description
1 polymer ?
#
loop_
_entity_poly.entity_id
_entity_poly.type
_entity_poly.pdbx_seq_one_letter_code
_entity_poly.pdbx_strand_id
1 'polypeptide(L)'
;MERPISVLGTAPDVVVENVEEKVGWLRRKFVPREFPYLEWTVDGVPLRKVVAWPTGDVAGEVTPIENEYAAREYQADYLRAILGEPVEREWTIMSDGRVPLLVCSTDFDLNCRALTAELLVSRALVEWRDIAWQVDYEPLDLAEQEQPVVSLTFDRRQYEAIVRPLLMALTES
;
A
#
# COMPACT_ATOMS: atom_id res chain seq x y z
N MET A 1 -12.00 25.64 -5.17
CA MET A 1 -11.95 25.25 -3.75
C MET A 1 -10.62 24.55 -3.55
N GLU A 2 -9.72 25.12 -2.75
CA GLU A 2 -8.46 24.45 -2.42
C GLU A 2 -8.76 23.19 -1.63
N ARG A 3 -8.15 22.06 -2.04
CA ARG A 3 -8.25 20.83 -1.25
C ARG A 3 -7.46 21.01 0.05
N PRO A 4 -7.95 20.48 1.17
CA PRO A 4 -7.20 20.52 2.43
C PRO A 4 -5.88 19.74 2.24
N ILE A 5 -4.81 20.25 2.83
CA ILE A 5 -3.52 19.56 2.88
C ILE A 5 -3.56 18.62 4.08
N SER A 6 -3.39 17.32 3.81
CA SER A 6 -3.31 16.28 4.82
C SER A 6 -1.88 15.99 5.25
N VAL A 7 -1.72 15.34 6.39
CA VAL A 7 -0.42 14.92 6.94
C VAL A 7 -0.27 13.41 6.75
N LEU A 8 0.73 13.00 5.97
CA LEU A 8 1.09 11.59 5.86
C LEU A 8 1.85 11.12 7.10
N GLY A 9 1.59 9.91 7.53
CA GLY A 9 2.32 9.23 8.58
C GLY A 9 2.29 7.72 8.41
N THR A 10 2.87 7.00 9.37
CA THR A 10 2.79 5.55 9.48
C THR A 10 2.44 5.15 10.90
N ALA A 11 1.80 4.00 11.07
CA ALA A 11 1.57 3.39 12.36
C ALA A 11 1.76 1.87 12.27
N PRO A 12 2.30 1.21 13.33
CA PRO A 12 2.35 -0.24 13.39
C PRO A 12 0.95 -0.82 13.32
N ASP A 13 0.80 -1.89 12.54
CA ASP A 13 -0.42 -2.68 12.45
C ASP A 13 -0.06 -4.16 12.27
N VAL A 14 -1.06 -5.03 12.32
CA VAL A 14 -0.89 -6.47 12.24
C VAL A 14 -1.95 -7.05 11.34
N VAL A 15 -1.55 -7.85 10.37
CA VAL A 15 -2.47 -8.69 9.59
C VAL A 15 -2.41 -10.13 10.10
N VAL A 16 -3.57 -10.78 10.19
CA VAL A 16 -3.67 -12.20 10.59
C VAL A 16 -3.97 -13.03 9.37
N GLU A 17 -3.09 -13.96 9.07
CA GLU A 17 -3.27 -14.89 7.96
C GLU A 17 -3.24 -16.35 8.43
N ASN A 18 -3.99 -17.20 7.72
CA ASN A 18 -3.95 -18.63 7.96
C ASN A 18 -2.78 -19.26 7.18
N VAL A 19 -1.71 -19.57 7.88
CA VAL A 19 -0.52 -20.20 7.31
C VAL A 19 -0.64 -21.72 7.40
N GLU A 20 -0.29 -22.41 6.31
CA GLU A 20 -0.27 -23.86 6.27
C GLU A 20 0.95 -24.41 7.02
N GLU A 21 0.73 -25.11 8.11
CA GLU A 21 1.78 -25.83 8.85
C GLU A 21 1.69 -27.34 8.62
N LYS A 22 2.85 -27.98 8.36
CA LYS A 22 2.95 -29.43 8.29
C LYS A 22 2.90 -30.01 9.69
N VAL A 23 1.85 -30.75 9.98
CA VAL A 23 1.70 -31.52 11.22
C VAL A 23 1.95 -33.01 10.93
N GLY A 24 3.19 -33.47 11.08
CA GLY A 24 3.58 -34.81 10.74
C GLY A 24 3.72 -35.07 9.24
N TRP A 25 3.82 -36.35 8.81
CA TRP A 25 4.18 -36.71 7.43
C TRP A 25 3.06 -36.47 6.40
N LEU A 26 1.78 -36.46 6.81
CA LEU A 26 0.64 -36.42 5.88
C LEU A 26 -0.47 -35.42 6.23
N ARG A 27 -0.34 -34.65 7.31
CA ARG A 27 -1.38 -33.69 7.73
C ARG A 27 -0.88 -32.27 7.62
N ARG A 28 -1.69 -31.44 7.01
CA ARG A 28 -1.53 -29.98 6.97
C ARG A 28 -2.60 -29.36 7.86
N LYS A 29 -2.23 -28.35 8.62
CA LYS A 29 -3.12 -27.57 9.46
C LYS A 29 -2.95 -26.10 9.12
N PHE A 30 -4.05 -25.37 8.98
CA PHE A 30 -4.01 -23.94 8.89
C PHE A 30 -3.99 -23.35 10.31
N VAL A 31 -2.99 -22.51 10.57
CA VAL A 31 -2.80 -21.83 11.86
C VAL A 31 -2.78 -20.34 11.61
N PRO A 32 -3.59 -19.55 12.35
CA PRO A 32 -3.52 -18.11 12.25
C PRO A 32 -2.16 -17.61 12.76
N ARG A 33 -1.50 -16.78 11.95
CA ARG A 33 -0.27 -16.08 12.31
C ARG A 33 -0.47 -14.58 12.14
N GLU A 34 0.13 -13.84 13.04
CA GLU A 34 0.18 -12.40 13.01
C GLU A 34 1.43 -11.94 12.27
N PHE A 35 1.26 -11.01 11.32
CA PHE A 35 2.33 -10.41 10.56
C PHE A 35 2.32 -8.90 10.78
N PRO A 36 3.35 -8.36 11.47
CA PRO A 36 3.48 -6.93 11.66
C PRO A 36 3.88 -6.25 10.36
N TYR A 37 3.42 -5.03 10.17
CA TYR A 37 3.77 -4.13 9.08
C TYR A 37 3.53 -2.67 9.49
N LEU A 38 3.95 -1.70 8.68
CA LEU A 38 3.60 -0.29 8.86
C LEU A 38 2.44 0.10 7.95
N GLU A 39 1.31 0.48 8.53
CA GLU A 39 0.16 1.04 7.81
C GLU A 39 0.38 2.53 7.53
N TRP A 40 -0.02 3.00 6.35
CA TRP A 40 -0.12 4.42 6.08
C TRP A 40 -1.21 5.06 6.94
N THR A 41 -0.91 6.24 7.47
CA THR A 41 -1.91 7.08 8.15
C THR A 41 -2.05 8.43 7.45
N VAL A 42 -3.25 8.97 7.46
CA VAL A 42 -3.59 10.29 6.94
C VAL A 42 -4.25 11.06 8.08
N ASP A 43 -3.62 12.17 8.47
CA ASP A 43 -4.04 12.95 9.64
C ASP A 43 -4.17 12.09 10.93
N GLY A 44 -3.28 11.09 11.08
CA GLY A 44 -3.27 10.14 12.18
C GLY A 44 -4.31 9.00 12.09
N VAL A 45 -5.11 8.95 11.03
CA VAL A 45 -6.11 7.90 10.80
C VAL A 45 -5.56 6.87 9.80
N PRO A 46 -5.63 5.56 10.06
CA PRO A 46 -5.21 4.53 9.10
C PRO A 46 -5.87 4.71 7.73
N LEU A 47 -5.09 4.58 6.66
CA LEU A 47 -5.55 4.80 5.28
C LEU A 47 -6.82 4.03 4.96
N ARG A 48 -6.92 2.77 5.36
CA ARG A 48 -8.09 1.93 5.15
C ARG A 48 -9.37 2.48 5.76
N LYS A 49 -9.28 3.26 6.84
CA LYS A 49 -10.44 3.95 7.44
C LYS A 49 -10.78 5.24 6.69
N VAL A 50 -9.77 5.92 6.14
CA VAL A 50 -9.97 7.14 5.32
C VAL A 50 -10.70 6.81 4.02
N VAL A 51 -10.38 5.69 3.39
CA VAL A 51 -11.02 5.24 2.13
C VAL A 51 -12.30 4.43 2.36
N ALA A 52 -12.85 4.46 3.58
CA ALA A 52 -14.09 3.78 3.96
C ALA A 52 -14.09 2.29 3.55
N TRP A 53 -13.10 1.54 4.03
CA TRP A 53 -13.00 0.11 3.78
C TRP A 53 -14.32 -0.61 4.09
N PRO A 54 -14.78 -1.55 3.27
CA PRO A 54 -15.98 -2.34 3.57
C PRO A 54 -15.82 -3.02 4.93
N THR A 55 -16.74 -2.73 5.84
CA THR A 55 -16.73 -3.36 7.17
C THR A 55 -17.09 -4.82 7.02
N GLY A 56 -16.22 -5.71 7.47
CA GLY A 56 -16.51 -7.15 7.59
C GLY A 56 -15.51 -8.09 6.96
N ASP A 57 -14.69 -7.64 6.03
CA ASP A 57 -13.57 -8.44 5.55
C ASP A 57 -12.32 -8.19 6.40
N VAL A 58 -11.72 -9.27 6.82
CA VAL A 58 -10.34 -9.24 7.30
C VAL A 58 -9.52 -8.77 6.10
N ALA A 59 -9.09 -7.53 6.15
CA ALA A 59 -8.34 -6.95 5.07
C ALA A 59 -7.08 -7.78 4.85
N GLY A 60 -7.03 -8.47 3.74
CA GLY A 60 -5.84 -9.17 3.27
C GLY A 60 -4.87 -8.26 2.54
N GLU A 61 -5.12 -6.95 2.49
CA GLU A 61 -4.25 -5.99 1.82
C GLU A 61 -3.54 -5.10 2.84
N VAL A 62 -2.23 -4.95 2.64
CA VAL A 62 -1.31 -4.27 3.54
C VAL A 62 -0.33 -3.42 2.74
N THR A 63 0.43 -2.56 3.42
CA THR A 63 1.66 -2.07 2.83
C THR A 63 2.74 -3.15 2.92
N PRO A 64 3.71 -3.21 2.00
CA PRO A 64 4.85 -4.11 2.14
C PRO A 64 5.90 -3.62 3.16
N ILE A 65 5.70 -2.43 3.76
CA ILE A 65 6.68 -1.78 4.62
C ILE A 65 6.84 -2.55 5.93
N GLU A 66 8.08 -2.91 6.26
CA GLU A 66 8.44 -3.71 7.45
C GLU A 66 7.73 -5.06 7.51
N ASN A 67 7.16 -5.53 6.41
CA ASN A 67 6.56 -6.84 6.32
C ASN A 67 7.65 -7.89 6.03
N GLU A 68 7.78 -8.90 6.87
CA GLU A 68 8.82 -9.93 6.77
C GLU A 68 8.73 -10.81 5.51
N TYR A 69 7.54 -10.89 4.89
CA TYR A 69 7.33 -11.63 3.64
C TYR A 69 7.64 -10.82 2.38
N ALA A 70 7.64 -9.50 2.49
CA ALA A 70 8.02 -8.65 1.38
C ALA A 70 9.55 -8.61 1.25
N ALA A 71 10.08 -9.07 0.12
CA ALA A 71 11.50 -8.95 -0.17
C ALA A 71 11.95 -7.49 -0.02
N ARG A 72 13.14 -7.28 0.52
CA ARG A 72 13.68 -5.94 0.80
C ARG A 72 13.73 -5.06 -0.45
N GLU A 73 14.11 -5.65 -1.58
CA GLU A 73 14.16 -4.96 -2.87
C GLU A 73 12.76 -4.55 -3.35
N TYR A 74 11.74 -5.37 -3.07
CA TYR A 74 10.34 -5.03 -3.36
C TYR A 74 9.88 -3.86 -2.51
N GLN A 75 10.17 -3.87 -1.20
CA GLN A 75 9.85 -2.76 -0.31
C GLN A 75 10.52 -1.46 -0.77
N ALA A 76 11.78 -1.53 -1.21
CA ALA A 76 12.50 -0.35 -1.72
C ALA A 76 11.87 0.21 -2.99
N ASP A 77 11.51 -0.65 -3.96
CA ASP A 77 10.84 -0.21 -5.19
C ASP A 77 9.43 0.34 -4.91
N TYR A 78 8.69 -0.28 -3.99
CA TYR A 78 7.41 0.24 -3.53
C TYR A 78 7.55 1.69 -2.98
N LEU A 79 8.54 1.94 -2.12
CA LEU A 79 8.77 3.28 -1.56
C LEU A 79 9.26 4.28 -2.62
N ARG A 80 10.03 3.83 -3.62
CA ARG A 80 10.38 4.67 -4.79
C ARG A 80 9.14 5.04 -5.59
N ALA A 81 8.26 4.06 -5.85
CA ALA A 81 6.99 4.33 -6.54
C ALA A 81 6.14 5.36 -5.77
N ILE A 82 6.04 5.25 -4.45
CA ILE A 82 5.35 6.21 -3.57
C ILE A 82 6.00 7.61 -3.63
N LEU A 83 7.31 7.72 -3.84
CA LEU A 83 8.03 8.98 -4.03
C LEU A 83 7.91 9.54 -5.46
N GLY A 84 7.35 8.79 -6.40
CA GLY A 84 7.35 9.14 -7.82
C GLY A 84 8.72 9.01 -8.48
N GLU A 85 9.60 8.20 -7.91
CA GLU A 85 10.93 7.90 -8.43
C GLU A 85 10.89 6.66 -9.34
N PRO A 86 11.84 6.49 -10.26
CA PRO A 86 11.92 5.29 -11.09
C PRO A 86 12.07 4.02 -10.24
N VAL A 87 11.34 2.98 -10.61
CA VAL A 87 11.43 1.66 -10.00
C VAL A 87 12.29 0.74 -10.87
N GLU A 88 12.98 -0.23 -10.25
CA GLU A 88 13.77 -1.21 -10.97
C GLU A 88 12.89 -2.35 -11.50
N ARG A 89 11.79 -2.65 -10.81
CA ARG A 89 10.85 -3.74 -11.13
C ARG A 89 9.51 -3.17 -11.55
N GLU A 90 9.19 -3.25 -12.83
CA GLU A 90 7.93 -2.73 -13.40
C GLU A 90 6.68 -3.32 -12.72
N TRP A 91 6.76 -4.57 -12.23
CA TRP A 91 5.66 -5.22 -11.51
C TRP A 91 5.38 -4.67 -10.10
N THR A 92 6.13 -3.66 -9.65
CA THR A 92 5.88 -2.93 -8.38
C THR A 92 4.85 -1.81 -8.56
N ILE A 93 4.54 -1.42 -9.78
CA ILE A 93 3.51 -0.44 -10.14
C ILE A 93 2.48 -1.08 -11.07
N MET A 94 1.28 -0.48 -11.12
CA MET A 94 0.24 -0.95 -12.04
C MET A 94 0.65 -0.69 -13.49
N SER A 95 0.15 -1.51 -14.43
CA SER A 95 0.44 -1.38 -15.87
C SER A 95 0.00 -0.04 -16.47
N ASP A 96 -0.98 0.62 -15.86
CA ASP A 96 -1.45 1.96 -16.20
C ASP A 96 -0.63 3.09 -15.53
N GLY A 97 0.41 2.74 -14.77
CA GLY A 97 1.29 3.69 -14.08
C GLY A 97 0.81 4.16 -12.70
N ARG A 98 -0.33 3.66 -12.21
CA ARG A 98 -0.80 3.97 -10.86
C ARG A 98 0.06 3.30 -9.81
N VAL A 99 0.23 3.95 -8.66
CA VAL A 99 1.00 3.39 -7.56
C VAL A 99 0.10 2.59 -6.61
N PRO A 100 0.51 1.40 -6.20
CA PRO A 100 -0.22 0.66 -5.17
C PRO A 100 0.02 1.31 -3.81
N LEU A 101 -1.05 1.52 -3.05
CA LEU A 101 -1.02 2.00 -1.67
C LEU A 101 -1.12 0.83 -0.69
N LEU A 102 -2.00 -0.12 -0.99
CA LEU A 102 -2.15 -1.40 -0.28
C LEU A 102 -2.17 -2.53 -1.30
N VAL A 103 -1.54 -3.64 -0.99
CA VAL A 103 -1.38 -4.81 -1.86
C VAL A 103 -1.76 -6.09 -1.11
N CYS A 104 -1.99 -7.18 -1.83
CA CYS A 104 -2.27 -8.48 -1.23
C CYS A 104 -1.15 -8.88 -0.26
N SER A 105 -1.52 -9.26 0.96
CA SER A 105 -0.56 -9.63 2.01
C SER A 105 0.12 -10.98 1.77
N THR A 106 -0.49 -11.85 0.96
CA THR A 106 -0.01 -13.22 0.75
C THR A 106 1.17 -13.29 -0.23
N ASP A 107 1.12 -12.51 -1.31
CA ASP A 107 2.09 -12.62 -2.41
C ASP A 107 2.51 -11.26 -3.00
N PHE A 108 1.92 -10.17 -2.53
CA PHE A 108 2.12 -8.81 -3.04
C PHE A 108 1.79 -8.66 -4.54
N ASP A 109 0.98 -9.57 -5.09
CA ASP A 109 0.61 -9.57 -6.50
C ASP A 109 -0.47 -8.52 -6.79
N LEU A 110 -0.19 -7.63 -7.74
CA LEU A 110 -1.12 -6.58 -8.20
C LEU A 110 -2.32 -7.15 -8.98
N ASN A 111 -2.22 -8.39 -9.45
CA ASN A 111 -3.34 -9.10 -10.09
C ASN A 111 -4.35 -9.66 -9.07
N CYS A 112 -4.00 -9.72 -7.80
CA CYS A 112 -4.93 -10.13 -6.77
C CYS A 112 -5.98 -9.05 -6.52
N ARG A 113 -5.59 -7.96 -5.96
CA ARG A 113 -6.32 -6.69 -5.79
C ARG A 113 -5.39 -5.70 -5.10
N ALA A 114 -5.39 -4.47 -5.52
CA ALA A 114 -4.64 -3.41 -4.87
C ALA A 114 -5.50 -2.15 -4.68
N LEU A 115 -5.28 -1.43 -3.60
CA LEU A 115 -5.72 -0.05 -3.47
C LEU A 115 -4.67 0.82 -4.15
N THR A 116 -5.04 1.56 -5.17
CA THR A 116 -4.11 2.32 -6.01
C THR A 116 -4.45 3.80 -6.07
N ALA A 117 -3.49 4.62 -6.45
CA ALA A 117 -3.70 6.03 -6.73
C ALA A 117 -2.92 6.47 -7.98
N GLU A 118 -3.43 7.45 -8.71
CA GLU A 118 -2.61 8.24 -9.61
C GLU A 118 -1.73 9.15 -8.77
N LEU A 119 -0.41 9.00 -8.88
CA LEU A 119 0.54 9.82 -8.13
C LEU A 119 0.94 11.05 -8.93
N LEU A 120 0.69 12.23 -8.38
CA LEU A 120 1.12 13.48 -8.96
C LEU A 120 2.09 14.19 -8.02
N VAL A 121 3.31 14.38 -8.48
CA VAL A 121 4.36 15.07 -7.72
C VAL A 121 4.67 16.41 -8.37
N SER A 122 4.46 17.48 -7.62
CA SER A 122 4.81 18.85 -8.00
C SER A 122 5.97 19.36 -7.15
N ARG A 123 6.37 20.61 -7.36
CA ARG A 123 7.44 21.24 -6.57
C ARG A 123 7.08 21.34 -5.06
N ALA A 124 5.81 21.56 -4.74
CA ALA A 124 5.34 21.84 -3.38
C ALA A 124 4.43 20.77 -2.80
N LEU A 125 3.75 20.00 -3.64
CA LEU A 125 2.69 19.09 -3.25
C LEU A 125 2.89 17.70 -3.85
N VAL A 126 2.39 16.70 -3.12
CA VAL A 126 2.15 15.34 -3.61
C VAL A 126 0.66 15.09 -3.53
N GLU A 127 0.06 14.56 -4.58
CA GLU A 127 -1.35 14.18 -4.61
C GLU A 127 -1.48 12.68 -4.90
N TRP A 128 -2.24 11.98 -4.07
CA TRP A 128 -2.81 10.68 -4.36
C TRP A 128 -4.20 10.91 -4.93
N ARG A 129 -4.30 10.89 -6.25
CA ARG A 129 -5.55 11.18 -6.96
C ARG A 129 -6.32 9.90 -7.22
N ASP A 130 -7.63 10.00 -7.07
CA ASP A 130 -8.59 8.96 -7.43
C ASP A 130 -8.22 7.60 -6.82
N ILE A 131 -8.06 7.57 -5.49
CA ILE A 131 -7.75 6.35 -4.75
C ILE A 131 -8.89 5.36 -4.97
N ALA A 132 -8.57 4.20 -5.55
CA ALA A 132 -9.54 3.21 -5.99
C ALA A 132 -9.00 1.78 -5.95
N TRP A 133 -9.89 0.81 -5.88
CA TRP A 133 -9.56 -0.60 -5.99
C TRP A 133 -9.37 -1.00 -7.46
N GLN A 134 -8.34 -1.79 -7.71
CA GLN A 134 -7.96 -2.21 -9.04
C GLN A 134 -7.28 -3.58 -9.02
N VAL A 135 -7.39 -4.31 -10.13
CA VAL A 135 -6.54 -5.45 -10.51
C VAL A 135 -5.76 -5.08 -11.77
N ASP A 136 -4.50 -5.52 -11.88
CA ASP A 136 -3.62 -5.03 -12.94
C ASP A 136 -4.01 -5.45 -14.35
N TYR A 137 -4.74 -6.56 -14.50
CA TYR A 137 -5.18 -7.08 -15.80
C TYR A 137 -6.49 -6.49 -16.32
N GLU A 138 -7.16 -5.62 -15.54
CA GLU A 138 -8.42 -4.98 -15.94
C GLU A 138 -8.28 -3.45 -15.95
N PRO A 139 -8.87 -2.76 -16.94
CA PRO A 139 -8.93 -1.29 -16.93
C PRO A 139 -9.66 -0.79 -15.68
N LEU A 140 -9.10 0.24 -15.04
CA LEU A 140 -9.77 0.89 -13.92
C LEU A 140 -11.03 1.61 -14.36
N ASP A 141 -12.17 1.27 -13.77
CA ASP A 141 -13.43 2.01 -13.91
C ASP A 141 -13.77 2.70 -12.58
N LEU A 142 -13.63 4.02 -12.54
CA LEU A 142 -13.94 4.82 -11.36
C LEU A 142 -15.45 4.91 -11.08
N ALA A 143 -16.29 4.69 -12.08
CA ALA A 143 -17.74 4.72 -11.92
C ALA A 143 -18.31 3.44 -11.30
N GLU A 144 -17.58 2.33 -11.42
CA GLU A 144 -17.97 1.02 -10.87
C GLU A 144 -17.41 0.77 -9.46
N GLN A 145 -16.70 1.74 -8.86
CA GLN A 145 -16.20 1.59 -7.51
C GLN A 145 -17.34 1.50 -6.48
N GLU A 146 -17.32 0.46 -5.65
CA GLU A 146 -18.31 0.28 -4.57
C GLU A 146 -18.16 1.33 -3.46
N GLN A 147 -16.93 1.86 -3.29
CA GLN A 147 -16.60 2.85 -2.28
C GLN A 147 -16.40 4.23 -2.92
N PRO A 148 -16.64 5.32 -2.17
CA PRO A 148 -16.35 6.65 -2.66
C PRO A 148 -14.88 6.81 -3.06
N VAL A 149 -14.63 7.29 -4.27
CA VAL A 149 -13.28 7.63 -4.73
C VAL A 149 -12.80 8.87 -4.00
N VAL A 150 -11.63 8.77 -3.38
CA VAL A 150 -11.03 9.81 -2.55
C VAL A 150 -9.73 10.30 -3.21
N SER A 151 -9.44 11.59 -3.07
CA SER A 151 -8.13 12.16 -3.44
C SER A 151 -7.55 12.90 -2.26
N LEU A 152 -6.25 12.72 -2.01
CA LEU A 152 -5.53 13.28 -0.87
C LEU A 152 -4.37 14.14 -1.38
N THR A 153 -4.13 15.27 -0.71
CA THR A 153 -3.04 16.19 -1.05
C THR A 153 -2.16 16.42 0.18
N PHE A 154 -0.85 16.34 -0.02
CA PHE A 154 0.15 16.46 1.04
C PHE A 154 1.15 17.57 0.73
N ASP A 155 1.68 18.24 1.73
CA ASP A 155 2.90 19.03 1.60
C ASP A 155 4.07 18.11 1.23
N ARG A 156 4.79 18.42 0.15
CA ARG A 156 5.85 17.53 -0.36
C ARG A 156 6.98 17.31 0.65
N ARG A 157 7.37 18.33 1.39
CA ARG A 157 8.48 18.21 2.35
C ARG A 157 8.09 17.31 3.52
N GLN A 158 6.87 17.48 4.02
CA GLN A 158 6.32 16.61 5.07
C GLN A 158 6.20 15.17 4.59
N TYR A 159 5.67 14.97 3.39
CA TYR A 159 5.53 13.66 2.76
C TYR A 159 6.88 12.95 2.61
N GLU A 160 7.86 13.61 2.00
CA GLU A 160 9.21 13.07 1.83
C GLU A 160 9.93 12.82 3.16
N ALA A 161 9.66 13.62 4.19
CA ALA A 161 10.23 13.41 5.54
C ALA A 161 9.74 12.10 6.19
N ILE A 162 8.60 11.57 5.77
CA ILE A 162 8.10 10.25 6.21
C ILE A 162 8.67 9.13 5.33
N VAL A 163 8.60 9.28 4.01
CA VAL A 163 8.89 8.16 3.09
C VAL A 163 10.39 7.93 2.90
N ARG A 164 11.22 8.99 2.79
CA ARG A 164 12.66 8.85 2.54
C ARG A 164 13.43 8.10 3.63
N PRO A 165 13.21 8.31 4.93
CA PRO A 165 13.89 7.52 5.97
C PRO A 165 13.58 6.03 5.87
N LEU A 166 12.34 5.64 5.52
CA LEU A 166 11.97 4.24 5.31
C LEU A 166 12.74 3.62 4.15
N LEU A 167 12.88 4.34 3.04
CA LEU A 167 13.67 3.89 1.89
C LEU A 167 15.17 3.79 2.24
N MET A 168 15.72 4.77 2.94
CA MET A 168 17.14 4.77 3.35
C MET A 168 17.46 3.57 4.26
N ALA A 169 16.59 3.24 5.21
CA ALA A 169 16.75 2.08 6.08
C ALA A 169 16.85 0.75 5.30
N LEU A 170 16.26 0.68 4.12
CA LEU A 170 16.33 -0.49 3.23
C LEU A 170 17.57 -0.49 2.34
N THR A 171 18.17 0.64 2.04
CA THR A 171 19.25 0.77 1.05
C THR A 171 20.65 0.89 1.64
N GLU A 172 20.78 1.28 2.92
CA GLU A 172 22.07 1.53 3.59
C GLU A 172 22.61 0.34 4.40
N SER A 173 22.05 -0.86 4.30
CA SER A 173 22.45 -2.05 5.09
C SER A 173 23.24 -3.06 4.30
#